data_2daf1a7071b5069c7770740065efea14
#
_entry.id   2daf1a7071b5069c7770740065efea14
#
_cell.length_a   1.000
_cell.length_b   1.000
_cell.length_c   1.000
_cell.angle_alpha   90.00
_cell.angle_beta   90.00
_cell.angle_gamma   90.00
#
_symmetry.space_group_name_H-M   'P 1'
#
loop_
_entity.id
_entity.type
_entity.pdbx_description
1 polymer ?
#
loop_
_entity_poly.entity_id
_entity_poly.type
_entity_poly.pdbx_seq_one_letter_code
_entity_poly.pdbx_strand_id
1 'polypeptide(L)'
;LHVHRQRITYHGKKICKTNNGFISALSKNNMSIFEFEKEILPHLPCETTPLIIDMKAIDKYQMEELAASIEQMDRIMGIEINLNCPYGPGTPYWKNPVELKDLVARVRAAAPRKWLIAKVPGGDIPVEEISVACQEGGADAITSYSSLNGSCIDIQTGTYRCGGGGSGGFSGPAFKPVGILMCRRAAAAVDIPVIGIGGISCAEDVIEYIMAGAYAVQVGSANLSRPDFMHRLLKDLEVLAGQMGISSFEEIRGT
;
A
#
# COMPACT_ATOMS: atom_id res chain seq x y z
N LEU A 1 -4.62 5.19 5.19
CA LEU A 1 -4.84 6.63 4.94
C LEU A 1 -3.53 7.26 4.48
N HIS A 2 -3.57 8.13 3.46
CA HIS A 2 -2.37 8.81 2.97
C HIS A 2 -2.25 10.17 3.63
N VAL A 3 -1.13 10.42 4.31
CA VAL A 3 -0.81 11.72 4.89
C VAL A 3 0.46 12.31 4.31
N HIS A 4 0.56 13.62 4.38
CA HIS A 4 1.68 14.42 3.89
C HIS A 4 1.97 15.54 4.89
N ARG A 5 3.16 16.16 4.84
CA ARG A 5 3.46 17.31 5.70
C ARG A 5 2.53 18.50 5.41
N GLN A 6 2.21 18.73 4.14
CA GLN A 6 1.32 19.79 3.68
C GLN A 6 0.16 19.20 2.89
N ARG A 7 -1.00 19.90 2.94
CA ARG A 7 -2.16 19.52 2.13
C ARG A 7 -1.84 19.65 0.65
N ILE A 8 -2.08 18.58 -0.11
CA ILE A 8 -2.00 18.58 -1.57
C ILE A 8 -3.42 18.44 -2.11
N THR A 9 -3.87 19.40 -2.91
CA THR A 9 -5.20 19.42 -3.49
C THR A 9 -5.12 19.23 -5.00
N TYR A 10 -5.90 18.29 -5.52
CA TYR A 10 -6.09 18.05 -6.94
C TYR A 10 -7.57 18.21 -7.31
N HIS A 11 -7.88 19.08 -8.27
CA HIS A 11 -9.25 19.45 -8.65
C HIS A 11 -9.83 18.64 -9.82
N GLY A 12 -9.06 17.77 -10.46
CA GLY A 12 -9.52 16.94 -11.57
C GLY A 12 -10.28 15.68 -11.15
N LYS A 13 -10.78 14.93 -12.14
CA LYS A 13 -11.43 13.65 -11.91
C LYS A 13 -10.45 12.64 -11.31
N LYS A 14 -10.76 12.15 -10.12
CA LYS A 14 -9.85 11.35 -9.29
C LYS A 14 -9.88 9.86 -9.60
N ILE A 15 -10.99 9.36 -10.13
CA ILE A 15 -11.19 7.94 -10.42
C ILE A 15 -11.85 7.79 -11.79
N CYS A 16 -11.31 6.89 -12.61
CA CYS A 16 -11.87 6.47 -13.88
C CYS A 16 -12.04 4.95 -13.87
N LYS A 17 -13.28 4.49 -14.07
CA LYS A 17 -13.56 3.06 -14.24
C LYS A 17 -13.09 2.62 -15.63
N THR A 18 -12.42 1.46 -15.68
CA THR A 18 -12.06 0.71 -16.88
C THR A 18 -12.91 -0.58 -16.94
N ASN A 19 -12.78 -1.37 -17.99
CA ASN A 19 -13.53 -2.61 -18.12
C ASN A 19 -13.27 -3.59 -16.96
N ASN A 20 -12.00 -3.68 -16.50
CA ASN A 20 -11.59 -4.66 -15.48
C ASN A 20 -10.85 -4.01 -14.29
N GLY A 21 -11.17 -2.76 -13.97
CA GLY A 21 -10.54 -2.07 -12.85
C GLY A 21 -10.76 -0.57 -12.84
N PHE A 22 -9.82 0.13 -12.23
CA PHE A 22 -9.87 1.58 -12.04
C PHE A 22 -8.51 2.20 -12.32
N ILE A 23 -8.53 3.43 -12.84
CA ILE A 23 -7.39 4.33 -12.79
C ILE A 23 -7.70 5.41 -11.77
N SER A 24 -6.80 5.59 -10.83
CA SER A 24 -7.00 6.43 -9.66
C SER A 24 -5.87 7.46 -9.51
N ALA A 25 -6.24 8.72 -9.34
CA ALA A 25 -5.37 9.83 -8.98
C ALA A 25 -5.60 10.29 -7.52
N LEU A 26 -6.11 9.41 -6.66
CA LEU A 26 -6.41 9.72 -5.26
C LEU A 26 -5.17 10.13 -4.47
N SER A 27 -4.02 9.55 -4.80
CA SER A 27 -2.74 9.89 -4.18
C SER A 27 -2.27 11.34 -4.42
N LYS A 28 -2.90 12.04 -5.35
CA LYS A 28 -2.66 13.47 -5.60
C LYS A 28 -3.47 14.40 -4.68
N ASN A 29 -4.26 13.86 -3.77
CA ASN A 29 -5.09 14.62 -2.84
C ASN A 29 -4.87 14.07 -1.43
N ASN A 30 -3.91 14.63 -0.74
CA ASN A 30 -3.49 14.16 0.58
C ASN A 30 -3.82 15.22 1.64
N MET A 31 -4.24 14.75 2.80
CA MET A 31 -4.40 15.55 4.00
C MET A 31 -3.04 15.82 4.65
N SER A 32 -2.86 16.95 5.31
CA SER A 32 -1.68 17.13 6.14
C SER A 32 -1.78 16.28 7.41
N ILE A 33 -0.63 15.89 7.97
CA ILE A 33 -0.59 15.11 9.22
C ILE A 33 -1.28 15.86 10.36
N PHE A 34 -1.16 17.18 10.42
CA PHE A 34 -1.76 18.02 11.46
C PHE A 34 -3.30 18.10 11.34
N GLU A 35 -3.83 18.19 10.10
CA GLU A 35 -5.28 18.12 9.86
C GLU A 35 -5.81 16.73 10.23
N PHE A 36 -5.08 15.69 9.87
CA PHE A 36 -5.44 14.32 10.22
C PHE A 36 -5.52 14.12 11.72
N GLU A 37 -4.49 14.53 12.45
CA GLU A 37 -4.42 14.41 13.91
C GLU A 37 -5.58 15.11 14.60
N LYS A 38 -5.91 16.32 14.14
CA LYS A 38 -6.92 17.18 14.76
C LYS A 38 -8.35 16.82 14.36
N GLU A 39 -8.57 16.52 13.08
CA GLU A 39 -9.93 16.46 12.52
C GLU A 39 -10.43 15.03 12.28
N ILE A 40 -9.54 14.07 12.11
CA ILE A 40 -9.92 12.70 11.74
C ILE A 40 -9.61 11.69 12.85
N LEU A 41 -8.37 11.69 13.34
CA LEU A 41 -7.90 10.70 14.30
C LEU A 41 -8.78 10.57 15.56
N PRO A 42 -9.35 11.66 16.14
CA PRO A 42 -10.23 11.56 17.31
C PRO A 42 -11.52 10.75 17.07
N HIS A 43 -11.95 10.63 15.82
CA HIS A 43 -13.20 9.97 15.43
C HIS A 43 -13.02 8.53 14.92
N LEU A 44 -11.77 8.05 14.83
CA LEU A 44 -11.50 6.69 14.36
C LEU A 44 -11.56 5.69 15.52
N PRO A 45 -12.09 4.46 15.31
CA PRO A 45 -12.20 3.41 16.34
C PRO A 45 -10.87 2.68 16.54
N CYS A 46 -9.80 3.41 16.88
CA CYS A 46 -8.45 2.85 17.00
C CYS A 46 -8.29 1.87 18.17
N GLU A 47 -9.22 1.88 19.12
CA GLU A 47 -9.25 0.96 20.27
C GLU A 47 -9.61 -0.47 19.86
N THR A 48 -10.35 -0.64 18.77
CA THR A 48 -10.80 -1.95 18.27
C THR A 48 -10.12 -2.38 16.97
N THR A 49 -9.53 -1.42 16.24
CA THR A 49 -8.90 -1.69 14.95
C THR A 49 -7.58 -0.94 14.85
N PRO A 50 -6.44 -1.65 14.72
CA PRO A 50 -5.13 -1.02 14.55
C PRO A 50 -5.12 -0.09 13.34
N LEU A 51 -4.59 1.11 13.52
CA LEU A 51 -4.46 2.09 12.46
C LEU A 51 -3.01 2.16 11.96
N ILE A 52 -2.84 1.99 10.66
CA ILE A 52 -1.57 2.14 9.96
C ILE A 52 -1.70 3.30 8.97
N ILE A 53 -0.73 4.20 8.99
CA ILE A 53 -0.68 5.39 8.12
C ILE A 53 0.26 5.15 6.94
N ASP A 54 -0.24 5.26 5.71
CA ASP A 54 0.61 5.31 4.50
C ASP A 54 1.21 6.72 4.38
N MET A 55 2.53 6.81 4.53
CA MET A 55 3.28 8.05 4.44
C MET A 55 3.82 8.30 3.04
N LYS A 56 3.71 9.56 2.62
CA LYS A 56 4.30 10.06 1.37
C LYS A 56 5.05 11.35 1.63
N ALA A 57 6.23 11.47 1.05
CA ALA A 57 7.06 12.66 1.19
C ALA A 57 7.77 13.02 -0.12
N ILE A 58 8.23 14.26 -0.23
CA ILE A 58 8.98 14.74 -1.39
C ILE A 58 10.46 14.38 -1.28
N ASP A 59 10.96 14.11 -0.07
CA ASP A 59 12.33 13.69 0.19
C ASP A 59 12.46 12.89 1.49
N LYS A 60 13.65 12.36 1.77
CA LYS A 60 13.93 11.55 2.95
C LYS A 60 13.84 12.32 4.28
N TYR A 61 14.14 13.61 4.27
CA TYR A 61 14.08 14.44 5.49
C TYR A 61 12.64 14.69 5.89
N GLN A 62 11.78 14.98 4.92
CA GLN A 62 10.35 15.11 5.17
C GLN A 62 9.72 13.77 5.61
N MET A 63 10.23 12.63 5.11
CA MET A 63 9.78 11.31 5.56
C MET A 63 10.12 11.07 7.03
N GLU A 64 11.34 11.42 7.44
CA GLU A 64 11.82 11.35 8.82
C GLU A 64 11.01 12.26 9.76
N GLU A 65 10.76 13.50 9.37
CA GLU A 65 9.92 14.45 10.15
C GLU A 65 8.48 13.95 10.32
N LEU A 66 7.89 13.35 9.28
CA LEU A 66 6.56 12.75 9.36
C LEU A 66 6.53 11.56 10.32
N ALA A 67 7.53 10.69 10.23
CA ALA A 67 7.67 9.56 11.12
C ALA A 67 7.79 9.98 12.59
N ALA A 68 8.62 10.98 12.88
CA ALA A 68 8.77 11.55 14.22
C ALA A 68 7.46 12.16 14.75
N SER A 69 6.68 12.79 13.88
CA SER A 69 5.36 13.30 14.25
C SER A 69 4.37 12.17 14.58
N ILE A 70 4.36 11.11 13.78
CA ILE A 70 3.47 9.94 13.98
C ILE A 70 3.90 9.15 15.22
N GLU A 71 5.19 9.12 15.55
CA GLU A 71 5.70 8.47 16.78
C GLU A 71 5.01 8.99 18.04
N GLN A 72 4.64 10.28 18.07
CA GLN A 72 3.94 10.90 19.21
C GLN A 72 2.45 10.59 19.26
N MET A 73 1.89 9.95 18.24
CA MET A 73 0.45 9.65 18.14
C MET A 73 0.18 8.22 18.63
N ASP A 74 -0.13 8.03 19.91
CA ASP A 74 -0.28 6.70 20.53
C ASP A 74 -1.40 5.86 19.90
N ARG A 75 -2.42 6.47 19.29
CA ARG A 75 -3.52 5.79 18.60
C ARG A 75 -3.13 5.18 17.25
N ILE A 76 -1.95 5.48 16.73
CA ILE A 76 -1.41 4.93 15.49
C ILE A 76 -0.45 3.80 15.84
N MET A 77 -0.72 2.61 15.31
CA MET A 77 0.10 1.41 15.55
C MET A 77 1.28 1.29 14.61
N GLY A 78 1.15 1.79 13.38
CA GLY A 78 2.19 1.59 12.38
C GLY A 78 2.21 2.64 11.28
N ILE A 79 3.30 2.60 10.56
CA ILE A 79 3.63 3.45 9.42
C ILE A 79 3.88 2.56 8.22
N GLU A 80 3.27 2.87 7.08
CA GLU A 80 3.61 2.28 5.79
C GLU A 80 4.37 3.32 4.96
N ILE A 81 5.64 3.08 4.68
CA ILE A 81 6.45 3.95 3.80
C ILE A 81 6.09 3.65 2.35
N ASN A 82 5.56 4.62 1.63
CA ASN A 82 5.28 4.47 0.20
C ASN A 82 6.52 4.78 -0.63
N LEU A 83 7.18 3.74 -1.14
CA LEU A 83 8.45 3.85 -1.87
C LEU A 83 8.33 4.41 -3.30
N ASN A 84 7.13 4.81 -3.74
CA ASN A 84 7.01 5.65 -4.95
C ASN A 84 7.59 7.08 -4.77
N CYS A 85 8.17 7.38 -3.60
CA CYS A 85 8.87 8.63 -3.34
C CYS A 85 10.25 8.68 -4.07
N PRO A 86 10.76 9.89 -4.37
CA PRO A 86 10.17 11.19 -4.12
C PRO A 86 8.99 11.50 -5.05
N TYR A 87 8.01 12.24 -4.54
CA TYR A 87 6.88 12.74 -5.36
C TYR A 87 7.21 14.04 -6.11
N GLY A 88 8.46 14.26 -6.42
CA GLY A 88 8.99 15.42 -7.10
C GLY A 88 10.10 15.07 -8.09
N PRO A 89 10.82 16.06 -8.60
CA PRO A 89 11.99 15.82 -9.43
C PRO A 89 13.07 15.08 -8.62
N GLY A 90 13.57 14.00 -9.17
CA GLY A 90 14.64 13.19 -8.56
C GLY A 90 14.56 11.72 -8.95
N THR A 91 15.63 10.99 -8.65
CA THR A 91 15.68 9.54 -8.84
C THR A 91 14.96 8.87 -7.68
N PRO A 92 13.99 7.97 -7.91
CA PRO A 92 13.36 7.21 -6.84
C PRO A 92 14.37 6.43 -5.99
N TYR A 93 14.24 6.48 -4.67
CA TYR A 93 15.15 5.82 -3.74
C TYR A 93 15.29 4.31 -3.97
N TRP A 94 14.21 3.66 -4.40
CA TRP A 94 14.23 2.23 -4.68
C TRP A 94 15.16 1.81 -5.82
N LYS A 95 15.66 2.76 -6.64
CA LYS A 95 16.66 2.49 -7.69
C LYS A 95 18.08 2.36 -7.16
N ASN A 96 18.29 2.69 -5.89
CA ASN A 96 19.58 2.56 -5.22
C ASN A 96 19.36 1.86 -3.87
N PRO A 97 19.69 0.57 -3.73
CA PRO A 97 19.46 -0.19 -2.49
C PRO A 97 20.13 0.42 -1.26
N VAL A 98 21.27 1.09 -1.42
CA VAL A 98 21.98 1.74 -0.30
C VAL A 98 21.19 2.96 0.20
N GLU A 99 20.71 3.81 -0.71
CA GLU A 99 19.87 4.96 -0.34
C GLU A 99 18.51 4.53 0.22
N LEU A 100 17.96 3.44 -0.30
CA LEU A 100 16.70 2.88 0.19
C LEU A 100 16.86 2.36 1.62
N LYS A 101 17.93 1.61 1.91
CA LYS A 101 18.26 1.15 3.25
C LYS A 101 18.46 2.32 4.23
N ASP A 102 19.19 3.38 3.83
CA ASP A 102 19.35 4.61 4.63
C ASP A 102 18.00 5.27 4.93
N LEU A 103 17.13 5.39 3.93
CA LEU A 103 15.79 5.95 4.11
C LEU A 103 14.98 5.17 5.16
N VAL A 104 14.92 3.84 5.03
CA VAL A 104 14.16 3.00 5.96
C VAL A 104 14.75 3.07 7.38
N ALA A 105 16.08 3.05 7.50
CA ALA A 105 16.77 3.16 8.80
C ALA A 105 16.51 4.51 9.49
N ARG A 106 16.45 5.61 8.75
CA ARG A 106 16.09 6.94 9.28
C ARG A 106 14.65 6.97 9.79
N VAL A 107 13.72 6.42 9.03
CA VAL A 107 12.31 6.33 9.47
C VAL A 107 12.18 5.44 10.70
N ARG A 108 12.89 4.30 10.75
CA ARG A 108 12.94 3.43 11.93
C ARG A 108 13.47 4.18 13.16
N ALA A 109 14.54 4.93 13.01
CA ALA A 109 15.13 5.72 14.10
C ALA A 109 14.19 6.82 14.60
N ALA A 110 13.43 7.44 13.69
CA ALA A 110 12.47 8.50 14.02
C ALA A 110 11.16 7.96 14.64
N ALA A 111 10.79 6.70 14.37
CA ALA A 111 9.58 6.06 14.89
C ALA A 111 9.87 4.64 15.43
N PRO A 112 10.64 4.52 16.52
CA PRO A 112 11.09 3.21 17.03
C PRO A 112 9.99 2.33 17.60
N ARG A 113 8.87 2.90 18.07
CA ARG A 113 7.75 2.16 18.68
C ARG A 113 6.69 1.70 17.67
N LYS A 114 6.69 2.26 16.46
CA LYS A 114 5.68 1.98 15.42
C LYS A 114 6.07 0.77 14.59
N TRP A 115 5.09 -0.03 14.18
CA TRP A 115 5.32 -0.98 13.10
C TRP A 115 5.73 -0.23 11.85
N LEU A 116 6.81 -0.68 11.21
CA LEU A 116 7.35 -0.07 10.01
C LEU A 116 7.16 -1.02 8.83
N ILE A 117 6.27 -0.67 7.93
CA ILE A 117 5.96 -1.43 6.73
C ILE A 117 6.55 -0.69 5.52
N ALA A 118 7.25 -1.39 4.65
CA ALA A 118 7.75 -0.81 3.40
C ALA A 118 6.89 -1.27 2.22
N LYS A 119 6.24 -0.32 1.53
CA LYS A 119 5.41 -0.59 0.36
C LYS A 119 6.19 -0.42 -0.92
N VAL A 120 6.44 -1.55 -1.57
CA VAL A 120 7.20 -1.64 -2.81
C VAL A 120 6.47 -0.90 -3.95
N PRO A 121 7.15 -0.10 -4.80
CA PRO A 121 6.53 0.62 -5.89
C PRO A 121 5.98 -0.32 -6.97
N GLY A 122 5.09 0.21 -7.82
CA GLY A 122 4.58 -0.50 -8.98
C GLY A 122 5.49 -0.33 -10.21
N GLY A 123 5.59 -1.35 -11.04
CA GLY A 123 6.37 -1.34 -12.29
C GLY A 123 7.14 -2.65 -12.49
N ASP A 124 7.94 -2.69 -13.52
CA ASP A 124 8.94 -3.75 -13.70
C ASP A 124 10.17 -3.39 -12.87
N ILE A 125 10.26 -3.99 -11.69
CA ILE A 125 11.20 -3.63 -10.64
C ILE A 125 11.83 -4.88 -10.02
N PRO A 126 13.05 -4.78 -9.48
CA PRO A 126 13.69 -5.87 -8.73
C PRO A 126 13.09 -5.95 -7.32
N VAL A 127 11.87 -6.52 -7.20
CA VAL A 127 11.14 -6.58 -5.92
C VAL A 127 11.92 -7.27 -4.81
N GLU A 128 12.73 -8.27 -5.14
CA GLU A 128 13.59 -9.00 -4.21
C GLU A 128 14.64 -8.07 -3.59
N GLU A 129 15.40 -7.35 -4.42
CA GLU A 129 16.47 -6.44 -3.96
C GLU A 129 15.89 -5.30 -3.12
N ILE A 130 14.74 -4.75 -3.53
CA ILE A 130 14.03 -3.70 -2.80
C ILE A 130 13.58 -4.22 -1.43
N SER A 131 13.00 -5.43 -1.39
CA SER A 131 12.51 -6.04 -0.15
C SER A 131 13.65 -6.32 0.83
N VAL A 132 14.77 -6.85 0.34
CA VAL A 132 15.97 -7.09 1.16
C VAL A 132 16.54 -5.77 1.71
N ALA A 133 16.68 -4.73 0.89
CA ALA A 133 17.16 -3.44 1.36
C ALA A 133 16.25 -2.82 2.43
N CYS A 134 14.93 -3.00 2.31
CA CYS A 134 13.96 -2.55 3.32
C CYS A 134 14.09 -3.35 4.63
N GLN A 135 14.21 -4.68 4.56
CA GLN A 135 14.45 -5.53 5.73
C GLN A 135 15.74 -5.13 6.44
N GLU A 136 16.82 -4.96 5.71
CA GLU A 136 18.11 -4.51 6.26
C GLU A 136 18.07 -3.10 6.85
N GLY A 137 17.16 -2.24 6.37
CA GLY A 137 16.90 -0.91 6.91
C GLY A 137 16.04 -0.92 8.17
N GLY A 138 15.52 -2.09 8.58
CA GLY A 138 14.72 -2.26 9.81
C GLY A 138 13.22 -2.18 9.60
N ALA A 139 12.70 -2.47 8.40
CA ALA A 139 11.28 -2.69 8.19
C ALA A 139 10.82 -3.96 8.92
N ASP A 140 9.61 -3.93 9.52
CA ASP A 140 8.99 -5.09 10.17
C ASP A 140 8.19 -5.96 9.19
N ALA A 141 7.76 -5.36 8.06
CA ALA A 141 7.03 -6.07 7.01
C ALA A 141 7.18 -5.37 5.64
N ILE A 142 6.89 -6.13 4.59
CA ILE A 142 6.87 -5.65 3.21
C ILE A 142 5.45 -5.71 2.64
N THR A 143 4.90 -4.61 2.15
CA THR A 143 3.76 -4.65 1.22
C THR A 143 4.31 -4.88 -0.18
N SER A 144 3.99 -6.05 -0.74
CA SER A 144 4.70 -6.64 -1.89
C SER A 144 4.68 -5.80 -3.16
N TYR A 145 3.71 -4.89 -3.29
CA TYR A 145 3.57 -4.09 -4.50
C TYR A 145 2.68 -2.87 -4.28
N SER A 146 2.67 -1.95 -5.25
CA SER A 146 1.74 -0.82 -5.33
C SER A 146 0.93 -0.93 -6.63
N SER A 147 0.29 0.14 -7.08
CA SER A 147 -0.43 0.17 -8.35
C SER A 147 0.50 0.43 -9.54
N LEU A 148 0.19 -0.16 -10.69
CA LEU A 148 0.82 0.21 -11.96
C LEU A 148 0.35 1.60 -12.41
N ASN A 149 1.20 2.31 -13.14
CA ASN A 149 0.77 3.52 -13.82
C ASN A 149 -0.07 3.17 -15.04
N GLY A 150 -1.21 3.82 -15.17
CA GLY A 150 -2.12 3.66 -16.30
C GLY A 150 -2.73 4.98 -16.74
N SER A 151 -3.36 4.98 -17.91
CA SER A 151 -4.05 6.13 -18.48
C SER A 151 -5.35 5.73 -19.18
N CYS A 152 -6.29 6.66 -19.27
CA CYS A 152 -7.51 6.55 -20.08
C CYS A 152 -7.75 7.84 -20.85
N ILE A 153 -8.06 7.72 -22.15
CA ILE A 153 -8.41 8.84 -23.02
C ILE A 153 -9.89 8.74 -23.40
N ASP A 154 -10.57 9.85 -23.37
CA ASP A 154 -11.89 10.01 -23.98
C ASP A 154 -11.70 10.26 -25.48
N ILE A 155 -12.16 9.32 -26.30
CA ILE A 155 -11.95 9.38 -27.76
C ILE A 155 -12.77 10.47 -28.45
N GLN A 156 -13.82 10.96 -27.80
CA GLN A 156 -14.65 12.01 -28.37
C GLN A 156 -14.06 13.40 -28.15
N THR A 157 -13.44 13.59 -26.98
CA THR A 157 -12.86 14.89 -26.60
C THR A 157 -11.34 14.96 -26.76
N GLY A 158 -10.66 13.83 -26.95
CA GLY A 158 -9.21 13.73 -26.98
C GLY A 158 -8.53 14.03 -25.63
N THR A 159 -9.31 14.10 -24.53
CA THR A 159 -8.79 14.46 -23.21
C THR A 159 -8.60 13.26 -22.31
N TYR A 160 -7.71 13.39 -21.31
CA TYR A 160 -7.53 12.35 -20.31
C TYR A 160 -8.75 12.25 -19.38
N ARG A 161 -9.25 11.03 -19.18
CA ARG A 161 -10.43 10.77 -18.35
C ARG A 161 -10.17 10.87 -16.84
N CYS A 162 -8.90 10.75 -16.42
CA CYS A 162 -8.52 10.78 -15.01
C CYS A 162 -7.06 11.22 -14.84
N GLY A 163 -6.76 11.84 -13.72
CA GLY A 163 -5.41 12.21 -13.32
C GLY A 163 -4.88 13.50 -13.93
N GLY A 164 -4.32 14.38 -13.13
CA GLY A 164 -3.55 15.54 -13.60
C GLY A 164 -2.26 15.06 -14.30
N GLY A 165 -2.11 15.41 -15.56
CA GLY A 165 -0.99 14.93 -16.38
C GLY A 165 -1.23 13.57 -17.03
N GLY A 166 -2.47 13.08 -17.07
CA GLY A 166 -2.89 11.95 -17.89
C GLY A 166 -2.56 10.57 -17.32
N SER A 167 -2.08 10.46 -16.09
CA SER A 167 -1.76 9.16 -15.47
C SER A 167 -2.33 9.01 -14.07
N GLY A 168 -2.59 7.77 -13.67
CA GLY A 168 -3.00 7.38 -12.32
C GLY A 168 -2.61 5.94 -12.02
N GLY A 169 -2.81 5.51 -10.79
CA GLY A 169 -2.60 4.12 -10.40
C GLY A 169 -3.69 3.21 -10.97
N PHE A 170 -3.31 2.23 -11.77
CA PHE A 170 -4.20 1.16 -12.23
C PHE A 170 -4.35 0.10 -11.16
N SER A 171 -5.58 -0.28 -10.85
CA SER A 171 -5.93 -1.29 -9.85
C SER A 171 -7.23 -2.02 -10.23
N GLY A 172 -7.53 -3.13 -9.55
CA GLY A 172 -8.71 -3.94 -9.77
C GLY A 172 -8.38 -5.39 -10.13
N PRO A 173 -9.38 -6.25 -10.39
CA PRO A 173 -9.19 -7.70 -10.54
C PRO A 173 -8.17 -8.10 -11.62
N ALA A 174 -8.07 -7.34 -12.71
CA ALA A 174 -7.07 -7.59 -13.76
C ALA A 174 -5.62 -7.49 -13.29
N PHE A 175 -5.38 -6.84 -12.13
CA PHE A 175 -4.06 -6.67 -11.57
C PHE A 175 -3.61 -7.88 -10.71
N LYS A 176 -4.52 -8.74 -10.27
CA LYS A 176 -4.22 -9.84 -9.34
C LYS A 176 -3.05 -10.73 -9.76
N PRO A 177 -2.95 -11.22 -11.01
CA PRO A 177 -1.84 -12.10 -11.40
C PRO A 177 -0.45 -11.46 -11.21
N VAL A 178 -0.34 -10.15 -11.43
CA VAL A 178 0.90 -9.40 -11.18
C VAL A 178 1.16 -9.31 -9.67
N GLY A 179 0.14 -8.98 -8.89
CA GLY A 179 0.23 -8.90 -7.44
C GLY A 179 0.67 -10.22 -6.79
N ILE A 180 0.11 -11.36 -7.23
CA ILE A 180 0.49 -12.71 -6.77
C ILE A 180 1.98 -13.00 -7.08
N LEU A 181 2.43 -12.73 -8.31
CA LEU A 181 3.82 -12.93 -8.69
C LEU A 181 4.77 -12.10 -7.81
N MET A 182 4.46 -10.82 -7.61
CA MET A 182 5.30 -9.92 -6.78
C MET A 182 5.29 -10.33 -5.31
N CYS A 183 4.15 -10.78 -4.79
CA CYS A 183 4.04 -11.31 -3.44
C CYS A 183 4.95 -12.52 -3.24
N ARG A 184 4.88 -13.51 -4.14
CA ARG A 184 5.70 -14.70 -4.10
C ARG A 184 7.20 -14.39 -4.17
N ARG A 185 7.61 -13.48 -5.06
CA ARG A 185 9.01 -13.07 -5.22
C ARG A 185 9.53 -12.36 -3.97
N ALA A 186 8.73 -11.44 -3.41
CA ALA A 186 9.07 -10.77 -2.16
C ALA A 186 9.20 -11.76 -1.00
N ALA A 187 8.22 -12.66 -0.84
CA ALA A 187 8.20 -13.65 0.24
C ALA A 187 9.37 -14.65 0.17
N ALA A 188 9.86 -14.94 -1.04
CA ALA A 188 11.04 -15.80 -1.21
C ALA A 188 12.38 -15.09 -0.90
N ALA A 189 12.38 -13.75 -0.80
CA ALA A 189 13.59 -12.96 -0.65
C ALA A 189 13.87 -12.46 0.77
N VAL A 190 12.85 -12.43 1.64
CA VAL A 190 12.97 -11.86 3.00
C VAL A 190 12.42 -12.80 4.06
N ASP A 191 12.90 -12.62 5.30
CA ASP A 191 12.45 -13.38 6.48
C ASP A 191 11.30 -12.68 7.22
N ILE A 192 11.08 -11.39 6.94
CA ILE A 192 9.99 -10.61 7.56
C ILE A 192 8.66 -10.84 6.84
N PRO A 193 7.52 -10.65 7.52
CA PRO A 193 6.19 -10.82 6.93
C PRO A 193 5.99 -10.04 5.64
N VAL A 194 5.36 -10.68 4.65
CA VAL A 194 4.95 -10.03 3.39
C VAL A 194 3.44 -9.86 3.38
N ILE A 195 2.98 -8.68 2.98
CA ILE A 195 1.58 -8.30 2.84
C ILE A 195 1.24 -8.31 1.35
N GLY A 196 0.32 -9.19 0.96
CA GLY A 196 -0.16 -9.31 -0.41
C GLY A 196 -1.14 -8.18 -0.76
N ILE A 197 -1.05 -7.64 -1.97
CA ILE A 197 -1.92 -6.54 -2.41
C ILE A 197 -2.15 -6.61 -3.92
N GLY A 198 -3.37 -6.25 -4.32
CA GLY A 198 -3.74 -6.01 -5.71
C GLY A 198 -4.79 -6.98 -6.23
N GLY A 199 -5.88 -6.43 -6.72
CA GLY A 199 -6.93 -7.15 -7.41
C GLY A 199 -7.81 -8.07 -6.56
N ILE A 200 -7.66 -8.10 -5.25
CA ILE A 200 -8.48 -8.91 -4.33
C ILE A 200 -9.94 -8.46 -4.45
N SER A 201 -10.82 -9.41 -4.80
CA SER A 201 -12.24 -9.20 -5.06
C SER A 201 -13.16 -10.27 -4.46
N CYS A 202 -12.63 -11.37 -3.93
CA CYS A 202 -13.33 -12.46 -3.26
C CYS A 202 -12.41 -13.17 -2.27
N ALA A 203 -12.95 -14.15 -1.53
CA ALA A 203 -12.23 -14.93 -0.52
C ALA A 203 -11.12 -15.81 -1.13
N GLU A 204 -11.38 -16.38 -2.30
CA GLU A 204 -10.41 -17.19 -3.05
C GLU A 204 -9.15 -16.40 -3.38
N ASP A 205 -9.29 -15.11 -3.70
CA ASP A 205 -8.13 -14.25 -3.96
C ASP A 205 -7.24 -14.11 -2.71
N VAL A 206 -7.83 -14.06 -1.52
CA VAL A 206 -7.09 -14.01 -0.26
C VAL A 206 -6.30 -15.31 -0.05
N ILE A 207 -6.96 -16.46 -0.22
CA ILE A 207 -6.30 -17.78 -0.11
C ILE A 207 -5.12 -17.87 -1.09
N GLU A 208 -5.31 -17.44 -2.33
CA GLU A 208 -4.25 -17.45 -3.35
C GLU A 208 -3.03 -16.60 -2.94
N TYR A 209 -3.26 -15.42 -2.31
CA TYR A 209 -2.17 -14.62 -1.76
C TYR A 209 -1.46 -15.29 -0.58
N ILE A 210 -2.19 -15.95 0.31
CA ILE A 210 -1.59 -16.71 1.41
C ILE A 210 -0.72 -17.85 0.85
N MET A 211 -1.22 -18.61 -0.11
CA MET A 211 -0.45 -19.64 -0.81
C MET A 211 0.79 -19.09 -1.53
N ALA A 212 0.73 -17.84 -2.00
CA ALA A 212 1.89 -17.14 -2.56
C ALA A 212 2.91 -16.65 -1.51
N GLY A 213 2.66 -16.90 -0.22
CA GLY A 213 3.56 -16.54 0.89
C GLY A 213 3.16 -15.32 1.71
N ALA A 214 1.99 -14.71 1.45
CA ALA A 214 1.53 -13.58 2.24
C ALA A 214 1.15 -13.97 3.68
N TYR A 215 1.49 -13.12 4.64
CA TYR A 215 1.01 -13.18 6.03
C TYR A 215 -0.33 -12.47 6.22
N ALA A 216 -0.56 -11.43 5.44
CA ALA A 216 -1.77 -10.63 5.44
C ALA A 216 -2.02 -10.09 4.04
N VAL A 217 -3.19 -9.47 3.83
CA VAL A 217 -3.52 -8.84 2.56
C VAL A 217 -4.04 -7.42 2.76
N GLN A 218 -3.81 -6.56 1.76
CA GLN A 218 -4.41 -5.24 1.68
C GLN A 218 -5.44 -5.18 0.55
N VAL A 219 -6.63 -4.66 0.85
CA VAL A 219 -7.70 -4.50 -0.12
C VAL A 219 -7.97 -3.00 -0.36
N GLY A 220 -7.80 -2.56 -1.59
CA GLY A 220 -7.99 -1.15 -1.98
C GLY A 220 -9.26 -0.95 -2.80
N SER A 221 -9.18 -1.21 -4.11
CA SER A 221 -10.19 -0.82 -5.10
C SER A 221 -11.57 -1.44 -4.91
N ALA A 222 -11.69 -2.62 -4.30
CA ALA A 222 -12.97 -3.25 -4.02
C ALA A 222 -13.82 -2.41 -3.04
N ASN A 223 -13.20 -1.74 -2.07
CA ASN A 223 -13.87 -0.82 -1.15
C ASN A 223 -14.44 0.43 -1.83
N LEU A 224 -13.90 0.84 -2.98
CA LEU A 224 -14.45 1.96 -3.77
C LEU A 224 -15.78 1.60 -4.41
N SER A 225 -16.00 0.32 -4.71
CA SER A 225 -17.25 -0.18 -5.30
C SER A 225 -18.28 -0.57 -4.25
N ARG A 226 -17.82 -1.06 -3.10
CA ARG A 226 -18.66 -1.55 -2.00
C ARG A 226 -18.07 -1.16 -0.67
N PRO A 227 -18.60 -0.18 0.04
CA PRO A 227 -18.09 0.24 1.36
C PRO A 227 -18.10 -0.87 2.42
N ASP A 228 -19.01 -1.85 2.32
CA ASP A 228 -19.15 -3.00 3.21
C ASP A 228 -18.31 -4.22 2.76
N PHE A 229 -17.47 -4.06 1.75
CA PHE A 229 -16.74 -5.16 1.12
C PHE A 229 -15.89 -5.95 2.12
N MET A 230 -15.12 -5.28 2.97
CA MET A 230 -14.24 -5.96 3.93
C MET A 230 -15.00 -6.82 4.92
N HIS A 231 -16.17 -6.34 5.40
CA HIS A 231 -16.99 -7.11 6.32
C HIS A 231 -17.53 -8.40 5.68
N ARG A 232 -17.93 -8.33 4.40
CA ARG A 232 -18.37 -9.51 3.65
C ARG A 232 -17.22 -10.44 3.35
N LEU A 233 -16.10 -9.90 2.89
CA LEU A 233 -14.90 -10.68 2.58
C LEU A 233 -14.45 -11.54 3.77
N LEU A 234 -14.46 -11.01 4.99
CA LEU A 234 -14.08 -11.75 6.18
C LEU A 234 -15.03 -12.93 6.44
N LYS A 235 -16.35 -12.74 6.28
CA LYS A 235 -17.34 -13.82 6.41
C LYS A 235 -17.19 -14.89 5.33
N ASP A 236 -17.02 -14.46 4.08
CA ASP A 236 -16.84 -15.37 2.96
C ASP A 236 -15.54 -16.17 3.11
N LEU A 237 -14.49 -15.54 3.63
CA LEU A 237 -13.20 -16.20 3.89
C LEU A 237 -13.31 -17.25 5.01
N GLU A 238 -14.04 -16.97 6.08
CA GLU A 238 -14.30 -17.93 7.15
C GLU A 238 -15.06 -19.17 6.64
N VAL A 239 -16.08 -18.95 5.82
CA VAL A 239 -16.85 -20.03 5.19
C VAL A 239 -15.98 -20.86 4.26
N LEU A 240 -15.19 -20.20 3.39
CA LEU A 240 -14.31 -20.86 2.42
C LEU A 240 -13.22 -21.68 3.14
N ALA A 241 -12.58 -21.12 4.16
CA ALA A 241 -11.56 -21.82 4.95
C ALA A 241 -12.15 -23.09 5.60
N GLY A 242 -13.37 -23.01 6.15
CA GLY A 242 -14.07 -24.16 6.70
C GLY A 242 -14.36 -25.24 5.63
N GLN A 243 -14.82 -24.85 4.45
CA GLN A 243 -15.06 -25.77 3.32
C GLN A 243 -13.79 -26.46 2.82
N MET A 244 -12.66 -25.76 2.86
CA MET A 244 -11.35 -26.29 2.47
C MET A 244 -10.66 -27.07 3.58
N GLY A 245 -11.23 -27.12 4.81
CA GLY A 245 -10.62 -27.79 5.96
C GLY A 245 -9.35 -27.08 6.48
N ILE A 246 -9.21 -25.78 6.21
CA ILE A 246 -8.07 -24.98 6.65
C ILE A 246 -8.29 -24.57 8.10
N SER A 247 -7.45 -25.07 9.02
CA SER A 247 -7.50 -24.73 10.44
C SER A 247 -6.68 -23.48 10.77
N SER A 248 -5.60 -23.25 10.01
CA SER A 248 -4.73 -22.08 10.11
C SER A 248 -4.18 -21.72 8.75
N PHE A 249 -4.11 -20.42 8.44
CA PHE A 249 -3.48 -19.96 7.21
C PHE A 249 -1.98 -20.25 7.14
N GLU A 250 -1.34 -20.56 8.28
CA GLU A 250 0.05 -20.98 8.32
C GLU A 250 0.28 -22.32 7.60
N GLU A 251 -0.74 -23.22 7.61
CA GLU A 251 -0.67 -24.52 6.97
C GLU A 251 -0.57 -24.45 5.43
N ILE A 252 -1.11 -23.38 4.86
CA ILE A 252 -1.15 -23.18 3.41
C ILE A 252 -0.23 -22.07 2.91
N ARG A 253 0.53 -21.42 3.82
CA ARG A 253 1.38 -20.30 3.44
C ARG A 253 2.60 -20.79 2.66
N GLY A 254 2.75 -20.28 1.43
CA GLY A 254 3.90 -20.58 0.58
C GLY A 254 3.87 -21.98 -0.06
N THR A 255 2.69 -22.60 -0.13
CA THR A 255 2.53 -23.96 -0.71
C THR A 255 2.37 -23.96 -2.23
#